data_6dd0fb59baea17805ed9e69e9aa644a4
#
_entry.id   6dd0fb59baea17805ed9e69e9aa644a4
#
_cell.length_a   1.000
_cell.length_b   1.000
_cell.length_c   1.000
_cell.angle_alpha   90.00
_cell.angle_beta   90.00
_cell.angle_gamma   90.00
#
_symmetry.space_group_name_H-M   'P 1'
#
loop_
_entity.id
_entity.type
_entity.pdbx_description
1 polymer ?
#
loop_
_entity_poly.entity_id
_entity_poly.type
_entity_poly.pdbx_seq_one_letter_code
_entity_poly.pdbx_strand_id
1 'polypeptide(L)'
;MRPFPLGCKLLISFIKTKLFSYYALCFAHSAFFLYLYPVLILIVRDMKCAIIGHGKMGREIERILIERGHSVELIIDEDNAKDLTPENIAKVDVAFEFTTPDTAAQNVEAVLLAGGRVVCGTTGWLTELPRMESLAEERGGALFYASNFSIGVNMMFRLNRRLAELMNPHKEYDVKIEETHHMWKKDAPSGTAITLAEGIIEKLERKSEWVNAKPENDAQLYIESFREGMVPGIHTVTYSSVDDTLELKHSILNRRALAMGAVVAGEYLADKRGVHSMDNLF
;
A
#
# COMPACT_ATOMS: atom_id res chain seq x y z
N MET A 1 -38.45 18.73 -32.84
CA MET A 1 -37.20 19.13 -32.17
C MET A 1 -37.07 20.64 -32.30
N ARG A 2 -37.20 21.40 -31.23
CA ARG A 2 -37.06 22.87 -31.29
C ARG A 2 -35.57 23.23 -31.13
N PRO A 3 -35.01 24.18 -31.89
CA PRO A 3 -33.61 24.57 -31.78
C PRO A 3 -33.39 25.38 -30.49
N PHE A 4 -32.26 25.13 -29.82
CA PHE A 4 -31.80 25.85 -28.64
C PHE A 4 -31.70 27.38 -28.93
N PRO A 5 -32.10 28.23 -27.99
CA PRO A 5 -32.06 29.69 -28.19
C PRO A 5 -30.62 30.20 -28.35
N LEU A 6 -30.41 31.14 -29.24
CA LEU A 6 -29.09 31.76 -29.54
C LEU A 6 -28.38 32.34 -28.30
N GLY A 7 -29.14 32.69 -27.25
CA GLY A 7 -28.60 33.20 -25.98
C GLY A 7 -27.73 32.22 -25.20
N CYS A 8 -27.97 30.90 -25.32
CA CYS A 8 -27.16 29.89 -24.61
C CYS A 8 -25.77 29.71 -25.21
N LYS A 9 -25.62 29.86 -26.55
CA LYS A 9 -24.32 29.75 -27.19
C LYS A 9 -23.41 30.96 -26.90
N LEU A 10 -24.01 32.15 -26.77
CA LEU A 10 -23.28 33.38 -26.36
C LEU A 10 -22.85 33.32 -24.89
N LEU A 11 -23.70 32.75 -24.02
CA LEU A 11 -23.38 32.61 -22.60
C LEU A 11 -22.22 31.60 -22.39
N ILE A 12 -22.23 30.48 -23.10
CA ILE A 12 -21.16 29.48 -23.06
C ILE A 12 -19.84 30.04 -23.63
N SER A 13 -19.89 30.83 -24.70
CA SER A 13 -18.72 31.51 -25.24
C SER A 13 -18.17 32.56 -24.27
N PHE A 14 -19.05 33.34 -23.64
CA PHE A 14 -18.68 34.37 -22.66
C PHE A 14 -18.08 33.77 -21.36
N ILE A 15 -18.60 32.64 -20.93
CA ILE A 15 -18.06 31.89 -19.78
C ILE A 15 -16.68 31.32 -20.13
N LYS A 16 -16.49 30.76 -21.33
CA LYS A 16 -15.19 30.24 -21.76
C LYS A 16 -14.13 31.34 -21.87
N THR A 17 -14.48 32.50 -22.38
CA THR A 17 -13.56 33.64 -22.53
C THR A 17 -13.22 34.28 -21.19
N LYS A 18 -14.18 34.42 -20.27
CA LYS A 18 -13.92 34.90 -18.91
C LYS A 18 -13.18 33.90 -18.06
N LEU A 19 -13.46 32.59 -18.17
CA LEU A 19 -12.63 31.57 -17.51
C LEU A 19 -11.18 31.64 -17.97
N PHE A 20 -10.92 31.79 -19.26
CA PHE A 20 -9.56 31.88 -19.79
C PHE A 20 -8.85 33.16 -19.30
N SER A 21 -9.57 34.27 -19.17
CA SER A 21 -9.03 35.54 -18.62
C SER A 21 -8.82 35.45 -17.10
N TYR A 22 -9.68 34.71 -16.36
CA TYR A 22 -9.49 34.44 -14.94
C TYR A 22 -8.33 33.49 -14.69
N TYR A 23 -8.08 32.51 -15.57
CA TYR A 23 -6.92 31.62 -15.50
C TYR A 23 -5.59 32.36 -15.71
N ALA A 24 -5.57 33.41 -16.50
CA ALA A 24 -4.37 34.25 -16.70
C ALA A 24 -4.06 35.14 -15.48
N LEU A 25 -5.06 35.54 -14.68
CA LEU A 25 -4.86 36.33 -13.45
C LEU A 25 -4.62 35.51 -12.21
N CYS A 26 -5.00 34.22 -12.20
CA CYS A 26 -4.82 33.31 -11.05
C CYS A 26 -3.46 32.60 -10.98
N PHE A 27 -2.50 32.96 -11.84
CA PHE A 27 -1.11 32.51 -11.74
C PHE A 27 -0.41 32.97 -10.44
N ALA A 28 -1.07 33.83 -9.65
CA ALA A 28 -0.57 34.31 -8.35
C ALA A 28 -1.10 33.54 -7.11
N HIS A 29 -2.01 32.60 -7.27
CA HIS A 29 -2.54 31.83 -6.12
C HIS A 29 -2.36 30.33 -6.33
N SER A 30 -1.18 29.85 -6.00
CA SER A 30 -0.73 28.45 -6.11
C SER A 30 -1.57 27.42 -5.30
N ALA A 31 -2.46 27.85 -4.42
CA ALA A 31 -3.27 26.97 -3.58
C ALA A 31 -4.43 26.29 -4.31
N PHE A 32 -5.03 26.95 -5.33
CA PHE A 32 -6.17 26.37 -6.06
C PHE A 32 -5.74 25.31 -7.08
N PHE A 33 -4.54 25.44 -7.64
CA PHE A 33 -3.96 24.41 -8.52
C PHE A 33 -3.55 23.15 -7.76
N LEU A 34 -3.13 23.28 -6.50
CA LEU A 34 -2.82 22.14 -5.63
C LEU A 34 -4.07 21.32 -5.25
N TYR A 35 -5.26 21.93 -5.29
CA TYR A 35 -6.53 21.22 -5.00
C TYR A 35 -7.16 20.56 -6.22
N LEU A 36 -6.93 21.11 -7.44
CA LEU A 36 -7.44 20.53 -8.70
C LEU A 36 -6.49 19.49 -9.31
N TYR A 37 -5.20 19.56 -9.01
CA TYR A 37 -4.21 18.61 -9.50
C TYR A 37 -4.49 17.16 -9.10
N PRO A 38 -4.96 16.84 -7.86
CA PRO A 38 -5.39 15.48 -7.51
C PRO A 38 -6.67 15.02 -8.20
N VAL A 39 -7.58 15.95 -8.56
CA VAL A 39 -8.84 15.61 -9.24
C VAL A 39 -8.65 15.40 -10.74
N LEU A 40 -7.63 16.03 -11.36
CA LEU A 40 -7.30 15.85 -12.78
C LEU A 40 -6.47 14.58 -13.05
N ILE A 41 -5.86 13.98 -12.01
CA ILE A 41 -5.01 12.78 -12.13
C ILE A 41 -5.82 11.47 -11.95
N LEU A 42 -7.10 11.56 -11.61
CA LEU A 42 -7.99 10.40 -11.56
C LEU A 42 -8.64 10.07 -12.91
N ILE A 43 -7.90 10.21 -14.02
CA ILE A 43 -8.14 9.34 -15.16
C ILE A 43 -7.33 8.08 -14.82
N VAL A 44 -7.92 7.19 -14.04
CA VAL A 44 -7.38 5.83 -13.88
C VAL A 44 -7.33 5.24 -15.28
N ARG A 45 -6.13 5.11 -15.81
CA ARG A 45 -5.93 4.45 -17.11
C ARG A 45 -6.40 3.02 -16.95
N ASP A 46 -7.30 2.56 -17.80
CA ASP A 46 -7.70 1.16 -17.86
C ASP A 46 -6.46 0.28 -18.06
N MET A 47 -6.14 -0.55 -17.08
CA MET A 47 -5.01 -1.47 -17.13
C MET A 47 -5.48 -2.85 -17.57
N LYS A 48 -4.63 -3.51 -18.34
CA LYS A 48 -4.70 -4.96 -18.59
C LYS A 48 -3.85 -5.66 -17.56
N CYS A 49 -4.44 -6.52 -16.76
CA CYS A 49 -3.79 -7.13 -15.61
C CYS A 49 -3.63 -8.64 -15.77
N ALA A 50 -2.55 -9.17 -15.18
CA ALA A 50 -2.40 -10.59 -14.91
C ALA A 50 -2.53 -10.82 -13.39
N ILE A 51 -3.08 -11.97 -13.02
CA ILE A 51 -3.11 -12.45 -11.63
C ILE A 51 -2.34 -13.76 -11.59
N ILE A 52 -1.34 -13.83 -10.73
CA ILE A 52 -0.52 -15.01 -10.48
C ILE A 52 -0.82 -15.47 -9.06
N GLY A 53 -1.51 -16.62 -8.92
CA GLY A 53 -2.10 -17.10 -7.69
C GLY A 53 -3.55 -16.64 -7.51
N HIS A 54 -4.51 -17.51 -7.86
CA HIS A 54 -5.94 -17.20 -7.82
C HIS A 54 -6.62 -17.75 -6.53
N GLY A 55 -5.89 -17.66 -5.41
CA GLY A 55 -6.39 -17.97 -4.08
C GLY A 55 -7.30 -16.87 -3.50
N LYS A 56 -7.37 -16.77 -2.17
CA LYS A 56 -8.22 -15.78 -1.48
C LYS A 56 -7.86 -14.32 -1.78
N MET A 57 -6.57 -14.03 -1.95
CA MET A 57 -6.11 -12.68 -2.29
C MET A 57 -6.29 -12.38 -3.78
N GLY A 58 -5.89 -13.28 -4.66
CA GLY A 58 -6.02 -13.10 -6.12
C GLY A 58 -7.46 -12.83 -6.54
N ARG A 59 -8.43 -13.57 -6.01
CA ARG A 59 -9.87 -13.35 -6.26
C ARG A 59 -10.38 -12.00 -5.76
N GLU A 60 -9.88 -11.53 -4.64
CA GLU A 60 -10.26 -10.22 -4.11
C GLU A 60 -9.64 -9.09 -4.94
N ILE A 61 -8.39 -9.26 -5.40
CA ILE A 61 -7.72 -8.35 -6.33
C ILE A 61 -8.48 -8.29 -7.66
N GLU A 62 -8.84 -9.44 -8.25
CA GLU A 62 -9.63 -9.51 -9.48
C GLU A 62 -10.92 -8.69 -9.36
N ARG A 63 -11.69 -8.92 -8.28
CA ARG A 63 -12.93 -8.20 -8.04
C ARG A 63 -12.72 -6.69 -8.00
N ILE A 64 -11.68 -6.23 -7.31
CA ILE A 64 -11.39 -4.80 -7.18
C ILE A 64 -10.91 -4.22 -8.51
N LEU A 65 -10.07 -4.94 -9.28
CA LEU A 65 -9.64 -4.52 -10.61
C LEU A 65 -10.84 -4.26 -11.52
N ILE A 66 -11.79 -5.20 -11.57
CA ILE A 66 -13.02 -5.07 -12.38
C ILE A 66 -13.88 -3.91 -11.89
N GLU A 67 -14.09 -3.77 -10.57
CA GLU A 67 -14.86 -2.65 -9.97
C GLU A 67 -14.25 -1.28 -10.30
N ARG A 68 -12.93 -1.21 -10.51
CA ARG A 68 -12.21 0.02 -10.83
C ARG A 68 -12.05 0.26 -12.34
N GLY A 69 -12.61 -0.62 -13.19
CA GLY A 69 -12.63 -0.48 -14.64
C GLY A 69 -11.42 -1.08 -15.36
N HIS A 70 -10.59 -1.87 -14.67
CA HIS A 70 -9.49 -2.61 -15.28
C HIS A 70 -9.94 -3.95 -15.86
N SER A 71 -9.16 -4.51 -16.79
CA SER A 71 -9.40 -5.87 -17.30
C SER A 71 -8.38 -6.87 -16.75
N VAL A 72 -8.84 -8.09 -16.49
CA VAL A 72 -7.97 -9.22 -16.14
C VAL A 72 -7.87 -10.13 -17.37
N GLU A 73 -6.73 -10.07 -18.04
CA GLU A 73 -6.47 -10.77 -19.30
C GLU A 73 -5.85 -12.16 -19.09
N LEU A 74 -5.22 -12.37 -17.92
CA LEU A 74 -4.47 -13.57 -17.61
C LEU A 74 -4.63 -13.94 -16.13
N ILE A 75 -5.02 -15.18 -15.87
CA ILE A 75 -5.03 -15.77 -14.54
C ILE A 75 -4.13 -17.01 -14.58
N ILE A 76 -3.10 -17.00 -13.73
CA ILE A 76 -2.15 -18.11 -13.57
C ILE A 76 -2.37 -18.72 -12.19
N ASP A 77 -2.52 -20.03 -12.15
CA ASP A 77 -2.59 -20.83 -10.92
C ASP A 77 -1.79 -22.14 -11.13
N GLU A 78 -1.81 -23.05 -10.18
CA GLU A 78 -1.04 -24.31 -10.22
C GLU A 78 -1.30 -25.13 -11.50
N ASP A 79 -2.55 -25.20 -11.97
CA ASP A 79 -2.96 -26.00 -13.11
C ASP A 79 -2.44 -25.46 -14.47
N ASN A 80 -2.12 -24.17 -14.56
CA ASN A 80 -1.70 -23.52 -15.80
C ASN A 80 -0.43 -22.67 -15.66
N ALA A 81 0.44 -22.99 -14.71
CA ALA A 81 1.69 -22.27 -14.48
C ALA A 81 2.58 -22.11 -15.74
N LYS A 82 2.47 -23.03 -16.70
CA LYS A 82 3.16 -22.99 -18.00
C LYS A 82 2.74 -21.80 -18.88
N ASP A 83 1.58 -21.19 -18.62
CA ASP A 83 1.07 -20.03 -19.36
C ASP A 83 1.72 -18.72 -18.92
N LEU A 84 2.55 -18.74 -17.87
CA LEU A 84 3.39 -17.62 -17.47
C LEU A 84 4.58 -17.49 -18.44
N THR A 85 4.32 -16.98 -19.64
CA THR A 85 5.29 -16.83 -20.70
C THR A 85 5.55 -15.36 -21.04
N PRO A 86 6.72 -15.01 -21.63
CA PRO A 86 7.00 -13.65 -22.07
C PRO A 86 5.93 -13.08 -23.01
N GLU A 87 5.38 -13.91 -23.90
CA GLU A 87 4.34 -13.51 -24.87
C GLU A 87 3.03 -13.14 -24.18
N ASN A 88 2.69 -13.82 -23.08
CA ASN A 88 1.49 -13.52 -22.30
C ASN A 88 1.71 -12.30 -21.40
N ILE A 89 2.88 -12.17 -20.78
CA ILE A 89 3.23 -10.99 -19.96
C ILE A 89 3.29 -9.72 -20.82
N ALA A 90 3.76 -9.80 -22.07
CA ALA A 90 3.76 -8.65 -22.98
C ALA A 90 2.37 -8.09 -23.31
N LYS A 91 1.28 -8.83 -23.03
CA LYS A 91 -0.11 -8.40 -23.27
C LYS A 91 -0.73 -7.62 -22.12
N VAL A 92 -0.06 -7.59 -20.96
CA VAL A 92 -0.57 -6.95 -19.74
C VAL A 92 0.29 -5.78 -19.31
N ASP A 93 -0.33 -4.82 -18.64
CA ASP A 93 0.37 -3.66 -18.09
C ASP A 93 1.04 -3.98 -16.76
N VAL A 94 0.36 -4.78 -15.89
CA VAL A 94 0.82 -5.15 -14.54
C VAL A 94 0.38 -6.57 -14.18
N ALA A 95 1.29 -7.34 -13.57
CA ALA A 95 1.00 -8.63 -12.96
C ALA A 95 0.90 -8.50 -11.42
N PHE A 96 -0.04 -9.22 -10.81
CA PHE A 96 -0.24 -9.30 -9.36
C PHE A 96 0.14 -10.69 -8.87
N GLU A 97 1.26 -10.81 -8.15
CA GLU A 97 1.80 -12.06 -7.63
C GLU A 97 1.40 -12.26 -6.18
N PHE A 98 0.54 -13.26 -5.90
CA PHE A 98 0.03 -13.61 -4.57
C PHE A 98 -0.11 -15.12 -4.43
N THR A 99 1.03 -15.83 -4.41
CA THR A 99 1.10 -17.29 -4.37
C THR A 99 1.64 -17.80 -3.02
N THR A 100 2.74 -18.56 -3.06
CA THR A 100 3.41 -19.15 -1.90
C THR A 100 4.89 -18.73 -1.87
N PRO A 101 5.55 -18.80 -0.70
CA PRO A 101 6.98 -18.49 -0.58
C PRO A 101 7.87 -19.26 -1.57
N ASP A 102 7.51 -20.51 -1.85
CA ASP A 102 8.31 -21.41 -2.68
C ASP A 102 8.25 -21.05 -4.19
N THR A 103 7.19 -20.38 -4.63
CA THR A 103 6.97 -20.07 -6.05
C THR A 103 7.15 -18.58 -6.39
N ALA A 104 7.05 -17.71 -5.38
CA ALA A 104 7.04 -16.26 -5.59
C ALA A 104 8.26 -15.74 -6.34
N ALA A 105 9.46 -16.14 -5.94
CA ALA A 105 10.70 -15.69 -6.59
C ALA A 105 10.73 -16.06 -8.06
N GLN A 106 10.33 -17.29 -8.42
CA GLN A 106 10.28 -17.77 -9.80
C GLN A 106 9.23 -17.01 -10.63
N ASN A 107 8.07 -16.75 -10.04
CA ASN A 107 7.01 -15.99 -10.70
C ASN A 107 7.43 -14.54 -10.98
N VAL A 108 7.99 -13.86 -9.97
CA VAL A 108 8.53 -12.50 -10.10
C VAL A 108 9.62 -12.45 -11.17
N GLU A 109 10.56 -13.40 -11.15
CA GLU A 109 11.63 -13.52 -12.14
C GLU A 109 11.08 -13.64 -13.56
N ALA A 110 10.10 -14.52 -13.78
CA ALA A 110 9.50 -14.73 -15.10
C ALA A 110 8.88 -13.42 -15.65
N VAL A 111 8.18 -12.65 -14.81
CA VAL A 111 7.62 -11.35 -15.21
C VAL A 111 8.71 -10.34 -15.54
N LEU A 112 9.74 -10.24 -14.71
CA LEU A 112 10.83 -9.28 -14.89
C LEU A 112 11.70 -9.61 -16.10
N LEU A 113 11.98 -10.90 -16.37
CA LEU A 113 12.71 -11.33 -17.56
C LEU A 113 12.00 -10.92 -18.87
N ALA A 114 10.68 -10.87 -18.84
CA ALA A 114 9.85 -10.36 -19.94
C ALA A 114 9.80 -8.80 -20.00
N GLY A 115 10.51 -8.08 -19.14
CA GLY A 115 10.44 -6.62 -19.03
C GLY A 115 9.08 -6.13 -18.47
N GLY A 116 8.32 -7.01 -17.81
CA GLY A 116 7.01 -6.72 -17.24
C GLY A 116 7.08 -5.97 -15.92
N ARG A 117 5.92 -5.65 -15.38
CA ARG A 117 5.73 -4.99 -14.08
C ARG A 117 5.00 -5.94 -13.15
N VAL A 118 5.48 -6.08 -11.92
CA VAL A 118 4.89 -7.01 -10.94
C VAL A 118 4.70 -6.37 -9.58
N VAL A 119 3.49 -6.49 -9.04
CA VAL A 119 3.14 -6.21 -7.64
C VAL A 119 3.16 -7.53 -6.90
N CYS A 120 4.10 -7.72 -6.00
CA CYS A 120 4.26 -8.96 -5.24
C CYS A 120 3.90 -8.76 -3.77
N GLY A 121 2.93 -9.56 -3.29
CA GLY A 121 2.49 -9.58 -1.90
C GLY A 121 2.78 -10.90 -1.19
N THR A 122 3.36 -11.85 -1.87
CA THR A 122 3.83 -13.08 -1.22
C THR A 122 4.99 -12.78 -0.29
N THR A 123 4.97 -13.31 0.92
CA THR A 123 6.03 -13.15 1.93
C THR A 123 6.88 -14.42 2.03
N GLY A 124 8.03 -14.34 2.72
CA GLY A 124 8.88 -15.51 3.01
C GLY A 124 9.90 -15.87 1.93
N TRP A 125 10.12 -14.99 0.92
CA TRP A 125 11.09 -15.20 -0.16
C TRP A 125 12.16 -14.09 -0.24
N LEU A 126 12.32 -13.29 0.79
CA LEU A 126 13.16 -12.07 0.81
C LEU A 126 14.64 -12.30 0.54
N THR A 127 15.14 -13.52 0.70
CA THR A 127 16.52 -13.89 0.31
C THR A 127 16.80 -13.69 -1.18
N GLU A 128 15.75 -13.80 -2.01
CA GLU A 128 15.84 -13.59 -3.46
C GLU A 128 15.55 -12.14 -3.88
N LEU A 129 15.04 -11.29 -2.97
CA LEU A 129 14.63 -9.93 -3.30
C LEU A 129 15.76 -9.09 -3.93
N PRO A 130 17.02 -9.05 -3.41
CA PRO A 130 18.09 -8.26 -4.02
C PRO A 130 18.40 -8.66 -5.47
N ARG A 131 18.25 -9.95 -5.79
CA ARG A 131 18.42 -10.46 -7.17
C ARG A 131 17.31 -9.97 -8.08
N MET A 132 16.05 -9.94 -7.59
CA MET A 132 14.91 -9.45 -8.34
C MET A 132 14.96 -7.94 -8.55
N GLU A 133 15.45 -7.19 -7.57
CA GLU A 133 15.66 -5.75 -7.68
C GLU A 133 16.64 -5.41 -8.80
N SER A 134 17.81 -6.09 -8.82
CA SER A 134 18.78 -5.95 -9.89
C SER A 134 18.21 -6.31 -11.26
N LEU A 135 17.42 -7.40 -11.33
CA LEU A 135 16.80 -7.86 -12.56
C LEU A 135 15.76 -6.85 -13.10
N ALA A 136 14.98 -6.20 -12.22
CA ALA A 136 14.02 -5.18 -12.60
C ALA A 136 14.71 -3.99 -13.29
N GLU A 137 15.86 -3.55 -12.78
CA GLU A 137 16.66 -2.48 -13.36
C GLU A 137 17.27 -2.91 -14.70
N GLU A 138 17.91 -4.08 -14.76
CA GLU A 138 18.58 -4.61 -15.95
C GLU A 138 17.61 -4.82 -17.12
N ARG A 139 16.41 -5.29 -16.86
CA ARG A 139 15.40 -5.61 -17.89
C ARG A 139 14.47 -4.44 -18.19
N GLY A 140 14.57 -3.32 -17.48
CA GLY A 140 13.69 -2.17 -17.63
C GLY A 140 12.23 -2.46 -17.22
N GLY A 141 12.01 -3.51 -16.42
CA GLY A 141 10.76 -3.84 -15.77
C GLY A 141 10.51 -3.03 -14.51
N ALA A 142 9.51 -3.41 -13.73
CA ALA A 142 9.27 -2.83 -12.41
C ALA A 142 8.82 -3.89 -11.41
N LEU A 143 9.35 -3.78 -10.19
CA LEU A 143 8.96 -4.57 -9.03
C LEU A 143 8.38 -3.66 -7.95
N PHE A 144 7.15 -3.94 -7.52
CA PHE A 144 6.57 -3.37 -6.31
C PHE A 144 6.42 -4.48 -5.28
N TYR A 145 7.17 -4.42 -4.20
CA TYR A 145 7.07 -5.38 -3.12
C TYR A 145 6.59 -4.73 -1.83
N ALA A 146 5.66 -5.41 -1.13
CA ALA A 146 5.28 -5.07 0.23
C ALA A 146 4.83 -6.31 1.00
N SER A 147 5.23 -6.40 2.27
CA SER A 147 4.72 -7.43 3.19
C SER A 147 3.29 -7.14 3.67
N ASN A 148 2.84 -5.88 3.53
CA ASN A 148 1.49 -5.44 3.88
C ASN A 148 1.03 -4.31 2.96
N PHE A 149 -0.01 -4.55 2.18
CA PHE A 149 -0.58 -3.58 1.24
C PHE A 149 -1.69 -2.69 1.84
N SER A 150 -2.09 -2.87 3.09
CA SER A 150 -3.11 -1.99 3.69
C SER A 150 -2.63 -0.54 3.71
N ILE A 151 -3.33 0.33 3.01
CA ILE A 151 -3.07 1.78 3.02
C ILE A 151 -3.12 2.30 4.46
N GLY A 152 -4.13 1.89 5.25
CA GLY A 152 -4.28 2.30 6.64
C GLY A 152 -3.11 1.87 7.54
N VAL A 153 -2.59 0.64 7.37
CA VAL A 153 -1.42 0.16 8.11
C VAL A 153 -0.16 0.96 7.75
N ASN A 154 0.05 1.24 6.47
CA ASN A 154 1.21 2.01 6.02
C ASN A 154 1.14 3.48 6.47
N MET A 155 -0.07 4.08 6.47
CA MET A 155 -0.28 5.39 7.12
C MET A 155 0.02 5.32 8.61
N MET A 156 -0.42 4.27 9.30
CA MET A 156 -0.11 4.06 10.72
C MET A 156 1.40 3.98 10.96
N PHE A 157 2.17 3.27 10.14
CA PHE A 157 3.63 3.20 10.26
C PHE A 157 4.28 4.59 10.16
N ARG A 158 3.87 5.42 9.20
CA ARG A 158 4.39 6.78 9.04
C ARG A 158 4.03 7.69 10.21
N LEU A 159 2.76 7.69 10.60
CA LEU A 159 2.28 8.47 11.74
C LEU A 159 2.94 8.03 13.04
N ASN A 160 3.16 6.73 13.23
CA ASN A 160 3.83 6.17 14.40
C ASN A 160 5.28 6.65 14.54
N ARG A 161 6.06 6.64 13.46
CA ARG A 161 7.43 7.19 13.47
C ARG A 161 7.43 8.68 13.79
N ARG A 162 6.53 9.44 13.17
CA ARG A 162 6.43 10.88 13.43
C ARG A 162 5.96 11.18 14.85
N LEU A 163 5.01 10.39 15.35
CA LEU A 163 4.54 10.51 16.74
C LEU A 163 5.67 10.20 17.72
N ALA A 164 6.44 9.12 17.50
CA ALA A 164 7.58 8.76 18.34
C ALA A 164 8.64 9.89 18.39
N GLU A 165 8.94 10.51 17.24
CA GLU A 165 9.83 11.66 17.16
C GLU A 165 9.32 12.86 17.99
N LEU A 166 8.03 13.18 17.88
CA LEU A 166 7.39 14.26 18.63
C LEU A 166 7.35 13.97 20.15
N MET A 167 7.18 12.69 20.52
CA MET A 167 7.11 12.26 21.93
C MET A 167 8.50 12.05 22.55
N ASN A 168 9.59 12.09 21.79
CA ASN A 168 10.94 11.87 22.31
C ASN A 168 11.34 12.83 23.44
N PRO A 169 11.08 14.17 23.36
CA PRO A 169 11.39 15.09 24.46
C PRO A 169 10.47 14.94 25.69
N HIS A 170 9.31 14.28 25.57
CA HIS A 170 8.28 14.15 26.61
C HIS A 170 8.51 12.87 27.44
N LYS A 171 9.42 12.96 28.41
CA LYS A 171 9.87 11.81 29.22
C LYS A 171 8.83 11.32 30.23
N GLU A 172 7.82 12.11 30.51
CA GLU A 172 6.68 11.79 31.37
C GLU A 172 5.72 10.77 30.74
N TYR A 173 5.82 10.54 29.41
CA TYR A 173 5.04 9.52 28.72
C TYR A 173 5.85 8.24 28.52
N ASP A 174 5.25 7.12 28.89
CA ASP A 174 5.70 5.80 28.43
C ASP A 174 4.86 5.32 27.26
N VAL A 175 5.38 4.32 26.50
CA VAL A 175 4.74 3.80 25.31
C VAL A 175 4.64 2.28 25.38
N LYS A 176 3.48 1.75 24.93
CA LYS A 176 3.26 0.33 24.70
C LYS A 176 2.53 0.09 23.38
N ILE A 177 2.61 -1.13 22.89
CA ILE A 177 1.85 -1.61 21.73
C ILE A 177 0.95 -2.76 22.18
N GLU A 178 -0.30 -2.74 21.73
CA GLU A 178 -1.23 -3.84 21.86
C GLU A 178 -1.63 -4.33 20.47
N GLU A 179 -1.61 -5.65 20.26
CA GLU A 179 -2.11 -6.25 19.04
C GLU A 179 -3.10 -7.36 19.32
N THR A 180 -4.20 -7.42 18.55
CA THR A 180 -5.22 -8.46 18.65
C THR A 180 -5.42 -9.11 17.30
N HIS A 181 -5.34 -10.45 17.25
CA HIS A 181 -5.62 -11.26 16.06
C HIS A 181 -6.47 -12.49 16.41
N HIS A 182 -6.95 -13.18 15.37
CA HIS A 182 -7.73 -14.40 15.51
C HIS A 182 -6.96 -15.53 16.20
N MET A 183 -7.68 -16.46 16.80
CA MET A 183 -7.15 -17.58 17.61
C MET A 183 -6.12 -18.46 16.88
N TRP A 184 -6.16 -18.55 15.55
CA TRP A 184 -5.25 -19.40 14.74
C TRP A 184 -3.97 -18.71 14.27
N LYS A 185 -3.76 -17.45 14.63
CA LYS A 185 -2.51 -16.76 14.29
C LYS A 185 -1.38 -17.31 15.15
N LYS A 186 -0.35 -17.89 14.51
CA LYS A 186 0.75 -18.61 15.16
C LYS A 186 1.86 -17.68 15.67
N ASP A 187 2.19 -16.67 14.87
CA ASP A 187 3.24 -15.71 15.22
C ASP A 187 2.74 -14.71 16.26
N ALA A 188 3.56 -14.45 17.27
CA ALA A 188 3.37 -13.41 18.29
C ALA A 188 4.75 -12.87 18.71
N PRO A 189 4.99 -11.54 18.62
CA PRO A 189 4.12 -10.55 18.03
C PRO A 189 3.93 -10.69 16.52
N SER A 190 2.89 -10.04 15.98
CA SER A 190 2.70 -9.97 14.53
C SER A 190 3.78 -9.12 13.86
N GLY A 191 4.08 -9.39 12.58
CA GLY A 191 5.03 -8.57 11.80
C GLY A 191 4.68 -7.08 11.80
N THR A 192 3.39 -6.72 11.77
CA THR A 192 2.93 -5.32 11.88
C THR A 192 3.29 -4.70 13.23
N ALA A 193 3.11 -5.43 14.33
CA ALA A 193 3.47 -4.94 15.65
C ALA A 193 4.98 -4.76 15.82
N ILE A 194 5.78 -5.67 15.23
CA ILE A 194 7.24 -5.55 15.21
C ILE A 194 7.67 -4.31 14.41
N THR A 195 7.12 -4.08 13.21
CA THR A 195 7.42 -2.88 12.41
C THR A 195 7.05 -1.59 13.13
N LEU A 196 5.93 -1.57 13.88
CA LEU A 196 5.55 -0.43 14.73
C LEU A 196 6.58 -0.20 15.84
N ALA A 197 7.01 -1.26 16.50
CA ALA A 197 7.99 -1.18 17.59
C ALA A 197 9.36 -0.69 17.10
N GLU A 198 9.84 -1.24 15.99
CA GLU A 198 11.09 -0.80 15.36
C GLU A 198 11.04 0.68 14.97
N GLY A 199 9.90 1.14 14.41
CA GLY A 199 9.69 2.54 14.07
C GLY A 199 9.64 3.47 15.28
N ILE A 200 9.20 3.00 16.46
CA ILE A 200 9.27 3.75 17.73
C ILE A 200 10.71 3.80 18.23
N ILE A 201 11.39 2.66 18.29
CA ILE A 201 12.76 2.54 18.79
C ILE A 201 13.72 3.40 17.96
N GLU A 202 13.51 3.47 16.65
CA GLU A 202 14.32 4.34 15.78
C GLU A 202 14.28 5.83 16.19
N LYS A 203 13.17 6.30 16.76
CA LYS A 203 12.90 7.72 17.03
C LYS A 203 12.83 8.08 18.51
N LEU A 204 12.70 7.09 19.38
CA LEU A 204 12.48 7.28 20.82
C LEU A 204 13.71 6.80 21.60
N GLU A 205 14.67 7.69 21.89
CA GLU A 205 15.98 7.38 22.48
C GLU A 205 15.94 6.56 23.78
N ARG A 206 14.85 6.66 24.54
CA ARG A 206 14.66 5.92 25.80
C ARG A 206 14.20 4.47 25.62
N LYS A 207 13.91 4.03 24.39
CA LYS A 207 13.57 2.64 24.05
C LYS A 207 14.64 2.06 23.14
N SER A 208 15.20 0.89 23.46
CA SER A 208 16.30 0.25 22.74
C SER A 208 15.94 -1.11 22.13
N GLU A 209 14.94 -1.77 22.68
CA GLU A 209 14.48 -3.10 22.23
C GLU A 209 12.98 -3.27 22.51
N TRP A 210 12.33 -4.17 21.80
CA TRP A 210 10.97 -4.58 22.12
C TRP A 210 10.93 -5.97 22.76
N VAL A 211 9.96 -6.19 23.63
CA VAL A 211 9.71 -7.48 24.30
C VAL A 211 8.23 -7.86 24.18
N ASN A 212 7.94 -9.16 24.05
CA ASN A 212 6.56 -9.70 24.09
C ASN A 212 6.22 -10.34 25.46
N ALA A 213 6.94 -9.94 26.50
CA ALA A 213 6.71 -10.29 27.89
C ALA A 213 6.73 -9.01 28.73
N LYS A 214 6.35 -9.10 30.01
CA LYS A 214 6.41 -7.95 30.91
C LYS A 214 7.83 -7.35 30.90
N PRO A 215 7.98 -6.03 30.64
CA PRO A 215 9.27 -5.37 30.61
C PRO A 215 10.01 -5.50 31.95
N GLU A 216 11.32 -5.67 31.88
CA GLU A 216 12.21 -5.72 33.06
C GLU A 216 12.77 -4.33 33.42
N ASN A 217 12.78 -3.43 32.44
CA ASN A 217 13.26 -2.05 32.62
C ASN A 217 12.60 -1.10 31.60
N ASP A 218 12.80 0.21 31.82
CA ASP A 218 12.16 1.26 31.03
C ASP A 218 12.68 1.37 29.58
N ALA A 219 13.83 0.75 29.24
CA ALA A 219 14.36 0.75 27.88
C ALA A 219 13.66 -0.27 26.98
N GLN A 220 12.88 -1.17 27.55
CA GLN A 220 12.11 -2.16 26.82
C GLN A 220 10.73 -1.62 26.41
N LEU A 221 10.41 -1.77 25.13
CA LEU A 221 9.08 -1.48 24.60
C LEU A 221 8.21 -2.73 24.66
N TYR A 222 7.11 -2.66 25.40
CA TYR A 222 6.20 -3.79 25.53
C TYR A 222 5.27 -3.92 24.33
N ILE A 223 5.24 -5.12 23.71
CA ILE A 223 4.24 -5.52 22.74
C ILE A 223 3.37 -6.59 23.42
N GLU A 224 2.13 -6.26 23.72
CA GLU A 224 1.14 -7.17 24.26
C GLU A 224 0.31 -7.80 23.14
N SER A 225 0.32 -9.14 23.06
CA SER A 225 -0.34 -9.87 21.98
C SER A 225 -1.57 -10.61 22.48
N PHE A 226 -2.74 -10.30 21.88
CA PHE A 226 -4.01 -10.96 22.18
C PHE A 226 -4.45 -11.87 21.03
N ARG A 227 -5.12 -12.95 21.35
CA ARG A 227 -5.74 -13.89 20.40
C ARG A 227 -7.21 -14.02 20.74
N GLU A 228 -8.09 -13.50 19.86
CA GLU A 228 -9.52 -13.35 20.14
C GLU A 228 -10.36 -13.67 18.90
N GLY A 229 -11.23 -14.67 19.04
CA GLY A 229 -12.25 -15.00 18.03
C GLY A 229 -11.73 -15.06 16.61
N MET A 230 -12.33 -14.25 15.73
CA MET A 230 -12.04 -14.12 14.31
C MET A 230 -11.43 -12.76 13.95
N VAL A 231 -10.92 -12.00 14.92
CA VAL A 231 -10.37 -10.65 14.72
C VAL A 231 -9.29 -10.68 13.63
N PRO A 232 -9.47 -9.96 12.51
CA PRO A 232 -8.48 -9.99 11.42
C PRO A 232 -7.14 -9.33 11.77
N GLY A 233 -7.19 -8.29 12.62
CA GLY A 233 -6.02 -7.58 13.14
C GLY A 233 -6.38 -6.19 13.66
N ILE A 234 -6.00 -5.91 14.89
CA ILE A 234 -6.06 -4.60 15.53
C ILE A 234 -4.69 -4.29 16.08
N HIS A 235 -4.20 -3.08 15.88
CA HIS A 235 -2.95 -2.60 16.45
C HIS A 235 -3.20 -1.24 17.09
N THR A 236 -2.73 -1.08 18.33
CA THR A 236 -2.84 0.16 19.09
C THR A 236 -1.48 0.51 19.66
N VAL A 237 -0.99 1.71 19.39
CA VAL A 237 0.16 2.32 20.05
C VAL A 237 -0.38 3.32 21.03
N THR A 238 -0.05 3.17 22.30
CA THR A 238 -0.53 4.03 23.39
C THR A 238 0.67 4.71 24.08
N TYR A 239 0.67 6.03 24.09
CA TYR A 239 1.54 6.85 24.94
C TYR A 239 0.74 7.27 26.17
N SER A 240 1.26 7.03 27.38
CA SER A 240 0.55 7.30 28.64
C SER A 240 1.41 8.09 29.61
N SER A 241 0.82 9.09 30.22
CA SER A 241 1.34 9.79 31.39
C SER A 241 0.44 9.52 32.61
N VAL A 242 0.69 10.19 33.74
CA VAL A 242 -0.22 10.18 34.90
C VAL A 242 -1.48 11.01 34.67
N ASP A 243 -1.47 11.90 33.69
CA ASP A 243 -2.52 12.89 33.47
C ASP A 243 -3.43 12.53 32.27
N ASP A 244 -2.86 11.92 31.21
CA ASP A 244 -3.60 11.58 29.99
C ASP A 244 -3.00 10.43 29.19
N THR A 245 -3.70 10.04 28.13
CA THR A 245 -3.25 9.04 27.14
C THR A 245 -3.45 9.54 25.72
N LEU A 246 -2.52 9.17 24.82
CA LEU A 246 -2.63 9.37 23.39
C LEU A 246 -2.59 8.02 22.67
N GLU A 247 -3.58 7.70 21.86
CA GLU A 247 -3.67 6.43 21.13
C GLU A 247 -3.63 6.63 19.61
N LEU A 248 -2.81 5.82 18.94
CA LEU A 248 -2.85 5.60 17.51
C LEU A 248 -3.32 4.18 17.23
N LYS A 249 -4.52 4.02 16.68
CA LYS A 249 -5.17 2.72 16.49
C LYS A 249 -5.54 2.47 15.04
N HIS A 250 -5.26 1.26 14.56
CA HIS A 250 -5.73 0.74 13.29
C HIS A 250 -6.44 -0.59 13.50
N SER A 251 -7.59 -0.76 12.84
CA SER A 251 -8.37 -2.00 12.83
C SER A 251 -8.64 -2.40 11.39
N ILE A 252 -8.13 -3.56 10.98
CA ILE A 252 -8.50 -4.13 9.69
C ILE A 252 -9.81 -4.88 9.82
N LEU A 253 -10.78 -4.60 8.97
CA LEU A 253 -12.11 -5.20 9.05
C LEU A 253 -12.21 -6.47 8.19
N ASN A 254 -11.52 -6.47 7.06
CA ASN A 254 -11.52 -7.58 6.12
C ASN A 254 -10.32 -7.52 5.17
N ARG A 255 -10.15 -8.56 4.37
CA ARG A 255 -9.04 -8.74 3.43
C ARG A 255 -9.06 -7.76 2.26
N ARG A 256 -10.22 -7.15 1.97
CA ARG A 256 -10.37 -6.16 0.90
C ARG A 256 -9.44 -4.97 1.08
N ALA A 257 -9.14 -4.55 2.32
CA ALA A 257 -8.21 -3.45 2.59
C ALA A 257 -6.79 -3.72 2.05
N LEU A 258 -6.33 -4.98 2.12
CA LEU A 258 -5.04 -5.40 1.57
C LEU A 258 -5.08 -5.46 0.04
N ALA A 259 -6.13 -6.06 -0.52
CA ALA A 259 -6.30 -6.19 -1.96
C ALA A 259 -6.48 -4.82 -2.64
N MET A 260 -7.20 -3.89 -2.02
CA MET A 260 -7.33 -2.51 -2.51
C MET A 260 -5.97 -1.82 -2.59
N GLY A 261 -5.14 -1.92 -1.57
CA GLY A 261 -3.80 -1.33 -1.59
C GLY A 261 -2.89 -1.98 -2.64
N ALA A 262 -3.03 -3.30 -2.90
CA ALA A 262 -2.31 -3.96 -3.98
C ALA A 262 -2.74 -3.42 -5.35
N VAL A 263 -4.04 -3.20 -5.58
CA VAL A 263 -4.53 -2.60 -6.83
C VAL A 263 -4.03 -1.17 -6.99
N VAL A 264 -4.06 -0.34 -5.94
CA VAL A 264 -3.48 1.02 -5.96
C VAL A 264 -1.98 1.00 -6.26
N ALA A 265 -1.25 0.02 -5.71
CA ALA A 265 0.17 -0.18 -6.06
C ALA A 265 0.36 -0.54 -7.53
N GLY A 266 -0.54 -1.35 -8.11
CA GLY A 266 -0.54 -1.67 -9.54
C GLY A 266 -0.81 -0.47 -10.42
N GLU A 267 -1.81 0.35 -10.08
CA GLU A 267 -2.13 1.60 -10.77
C GLU A 267 -0.94 2.56 -10.76
N TYR A 268 -0.26 2.67 -9.62
CA TYR A 268 0.98 3.44 -9.51
C TYR A 268 2.08 2.87 -10.39
N LEU A 269 2.25 1.53 -10.42
CA LEU A 269 3.36 0.85 -11.10
C LEU A 269 3.22 0.84 -12.63
N ALA A 270 2.02 1.03 -13.17
CA ALA A 270 1.69 0.81 -14.58
C ALA A 270 2.56 1.60 -15.58
N ASP A 271 3.10 2.74 -15.16
CA ASP A 271 3.99 3.59 -15.97
C ASP A 271 5.43 3.69 -15.40
N LYS A 272 5.75 2.92 -14.36
CA LYS A 272 7.03 2.99 -13.65
C LYS A 272 8.02 1.91 -14.13
N ARG A 273 9.28 2.10 -13.74
CA ARG A 273 10.40 1.15 -13.87
C ARG A 273 11.18 1.11 -12.58
N GLY A 274 11.94 0.02 -12.37
CA GLY A 274 12.78 -0.16 -11.20
C GLY A 274 11.99 -0.68 -9.99
N VAL A 275 12.48 -0.41 -8.78
CA VAL A 275 12.00 -0.99 -7.54
C VAL A 275 11.18 0.01 -6.74
N HIS A 276 10.02 -0.42 -6.28
CA HIS A 276 9.05 0.40 -5.55
C HIS A 276 8.49 -0.34 -4.33
N SER A 277 8.03 0.43 -3.37
CA SER A 277 7.38 -0.06 -2.15
C SER A 277 6.19 0.83 -1.77
N MET A 278 5.52 0.51 -0.67
CA MET A 278 4.44 1.34 -0.13
C MET A 278 4.88 2.77 0.21
N ASP A 279 6.18 3.00 0.44
CA ASP A 279 6.69 4.35 0.71
C ASP A 279 6.61 5.28 -0.50
N ASN A 280 6.56 4.74 -1.71
CA ASN A 280 6.43 5.51 -2.94
C ASN A 280 5.00 5.98 -3.24
N LEU A 281 4.00 5.44 -2.53
CA LEU A 281 2.58 5.82 -2.72
C LEU A 281 2.16 7.07 -1.94
N PHE A 282 2.99 7.54 -1.00
CA PHE A 282 2.59 8.60 -0.07
C PHE A 282 3.59 9.73 0.05
#